data_898f83976d9868cad3727683aff0e42a
#
_entry.id   898f83976d9868cad3727683aff0e42a
#
_cell.length_a   1.000
_cell.length_b   1.000
_cell.length_c   1.000
_cell.angle_alpha   90.00
_cell.angle_beta   90.00
_cell.angle_gamma   90.00
#
_symmetry.space_group_name_H-M   'P 1'
#
loop_
_entity.id
_entity.type
_entity.pdbx_description
1 polymer ?
#
loop_
_entity_poly.entity_id
_entity_poly.type
_entity_poly.pdbx_seq_one_letter_code
_entity_poly.pdbx_strand_id
1 'polypeptide(L)'
;MGWLNSVDRCWDCSNLDPDDKKYGNYYYCMRLHEYVKGDDRACKKFDARYLVTATCNILNIDLEQRKKLFKSFDLVRYEKTPESEYMYDCLEQYDIVGPLIADKLYKDNFREVIADSMYYEYILPCYELIKDGKYLEAVDKYCEMTYTLVDFYLSDNTKNVRVR
;
A
#
# COMPACT_ATOMS: atom_id res chain seq x y z
N MET A 1 -20.90 -3.00 1.17
CA MET A 1 -21.37 -2.30 -0.05
C MET A 1 -20.78 -0.90 -0.26
N GLY A 2 -19.80 -0.46 0.48
CA GLY A 2 -19.14 0.85 0.32
C GLY A 2 -18.08 0.93 -0.78
N TRP A 3 -17.61 -0.16 -1.29
CA TRP A 3 -16.48 -0.23 -2.21
C TRP A 3 -16.74 0.29 -3.63
N LEU A 4 -17.99 0.28 -4.05
CA LEU A 4 -18.37 0.65 -5.41
C LEU A 4 -18.77 2.11 -5.54
N ASN A 5 -18.84 2.88 -4.46
CA ASN A 5 -19.27 4.29 -4.47
C ASN A 5 -18.14 5.30 -4.33
N SER A 6 -16.94 4.89 -3.91
CA SER A 6 -15.77 5.73 -4.06
C SER A 6 -15.24 5.58 -5.48
N VAL A 7 -15.31 6.63 -6.25
CA VAL A 7 -14.69 6.65 -7.58
C VAL A 7 -13.18 6.68 -7.35
N ASP A 8 -12.54 5.53 -7.52
CA ASP A 8 -11.08 5.47 -7.48
C ASP A 8 -10.51 6.47 -8.50
N ARG A 9 -9.57 7.25 -8.07
CA ARG A 9 -8.89 8.28 -8.88
C ARG A 9 -7.46 7.87 -9.16
N CYS A 10 -6.91 8.42 -10.24
CA CYS A 10 -5.52 8.13 -10.61
C CYS A 10 -4.53 8.52 -9.50
N TRP A 11 -4.75 9.61 -8.78
CA TRP A 11 -3.87 10.02 -7.67
C TRP A 11 -3.91 9.09 -6.44
N ASP A 12 -4.90 8.22 -6.31
CA ASP A 12 -4.95 7.19 -5.27
C ASP A 12 -4.24 5.90 -5.71
N CYS A 13 -3.72 5.86 -6.94
CA CYS A 13 -3.09 4.68 -7.51
C CYS A 13 -1.60 4.63 -7.19
N SER A 14 -1.12 3.47 -6.69
CA SER A 14 0.30 3.24 -6.40
C SER A 14 1.22 3.29 -7.63
N ASN A 15 0.66 3.24 -8.83
CA ASN A 15 1.42 3.36 -10.08
C ASN A 15 1.67 4.82 -10.50
N LEU A 16 1.09 5.79 -9.81
CA LEU A 16 1.31 7.20 -10.09
C LEU A 16 2.60 7.67 -9.42
N ASP A 17 3.46 8.33 -10.17
CA ASP A 17 4.64 8.97 -9.60
C ASP A 17 4.26 10.36 -9.08
N PRO A 18 4.26 10.59 -7.75
CA PRO A 18 3.89 11.88 -7.19
C PRO A 18 4.90 12.98 -7.46
N ASP A 19 6.14 12.62 -7.77
CA ASP A 19 7.24 13.55 -8.01
C ASP A 19 7.38 13.91 -9.49
N ASP A 20 6.89 13.06 -10.41
CA ASP A 20 6.88 13.34 -11.85
C ASP A 20 5.55 13.99 -12.29
N LYS A 21 5.48 15.28 -12.05
CA LYS A 21 4.33 16.13 -12.38
C LYS A 21 4.66 17.05 -13.54
N LYS A 22 3.84 17.01 -14.58
CA LYS A 22 4.09 17.80 -15.80
C LYS A 22 3.44 19.19 -15.76
N TYR A 23 2.12 19.25 -15.79
CA TYR A 23 1.35 20.50 -15.78
C TYR A 23 0.11 20.35 -14.88
N GLY A 24 -0.20 21.37 -14.08
CA GLY A 24 -1.38 21.29 -13.23
C GLY A 24 -1.38 20.04 -12.37
N ASN A 25 -2.32 19.13 -12.58
CA ASN A 25 -2.40 17.84 -11.88
C ASN A 25 -2.20 16.63 -12.81
N TYR A 26 -1.34 16.77 -13.82
CA TYR A 26 -0.89 15.63 -14.64
C TYR A 26 0.36 15.00 -14.03
N TYR A 27 0.27 13.69 -13.76
CA TYR A 27 1.31 12.88 -13.14
C TYR A 27 1.69 11.71 -14.04
N TYR A 28 2.93 11.28 -13.98
CA TYR A 28 3.37 10.12 -14.74
C TYR A 28 2.82 8.82 -14.14
N CYS A 29 2.18 8.00 -14.98
CA CYS A 29 1.72 6.67 -14.60
C CYS A 29 2.76 5.63 -15.02
N MET A 30 3.46 5.05 -14.06
CA MET A 30 4.49 4.03 -14.29
C MET A 30 3.95 2.76 -14.96
N ARG A 31 2.65 2.52 -14.84
CA ARG A 31 2.01 1.33 -15.42
C ARG A 31 1.58 1.53 -16.88
N LEU A 32 1.13 2.71 -17.23
CA LEU A 32 0.71 3.06 -18.59
C LEU A 32 1.84 3.69 -19.41
N HIS A 33 2.93 4.10 -18.74
CA HIS A 33 4.03 4.86 -19.31
C HIS A 33 3.58 6.16 -20.02
N GLU A 34 2.60 6.84 -19.43
CA GLU A 34 2.06 8.10 -19.93
C GLU A 34 1.64 9.03 -18.76
N TYR A 35 1.47 10.32 -19.08
CA TYR A 35 0.93 11.28 -18.12
C TYR A 35 -0.58 11.20 -18.08
N VAL A 36 -1.13 11.01 -16.88
CA VAL A 36 -2.56 10.96 -16.60
C VAL A 36 -2.95 12.07 -15.65
N LYS A 37 -4.18 12.52 -15.75
CA LYS A 37 -4.72 13.51 -14.84
C LYS A 37 -5.05 12.87 -13.49
N GLY A 38 -4.58 13.46 -12.39
CA GLY A 38 -4.74 12.86 -11.06
C GLY A 38 -6.19 12.63 -10.66
N ASP A 39 -7.11 13.51 -11.09
CA ASP A 39 -8.55 13.43 -10.82
C ASP A 39 -9.35 12.61 -11.84
N ASP A 40 -8.70 12.05 -12.86
CA ASP A 40 -9.35 11.11 -13.76
C ASP A 40 -9.77 9.84 -13.03
N ARG A 41 -10.84 9.21 -13.52
CA ARG A 41 -11.26 7.92 -13.01
C ARG A 41 -10.13 6.90 -13.22
N ALA A 42 -9.82 6.16 -12.17
CA ALA A 42 -8.79 5.14 -12.23
C ALA A 42 -9.07 4.11 -13.33
N CYS A 43 -8.02 3.73 -14.04
CA CYS A 43 -8.09 2.72 -15.08
C CYS A 43 -8.17 1.31 -14.47
N LYS A 44 -8.36 0.29 -15.34
CA LYS A 44 -8.37 -1.12 -14.92
C LYS A 44 -7.07 -1.62 -14.30
N LYS A 45 -6.00 -0.83 -14.37
CA LYS A 45 -4.67 -1.13 -13.79
C LYS A 45 -4.46 -0.41 -12.45
N PHE A 46 -5.52 0.15 -11.86
CA PHE A 46 -5.49 0.75 -10.53
C PHE A 46 -4.87 -0.21 -9.51
N ASP A 47 -3.98 0.32 -8.72
CA ASP A 47 -3.28 -0.44 -7.69
C ASP A 47 -3.39 0.24 -6.33
N ALA A 48 -4.13 -0.39 -5.42
CA ALA A 48 -4.28 0.04 -4.04
C ALA A 48 -3.45 -0.80 -3.05
N ARG A 49 -2.48 -1.57 -3.53
CA ARG A 49 -1.52 -2.33 -2.70
C ARG A 49 -0.35 -1.46 -2.29
N TYR A 50 -0.60 -0.30 -1.72
CA TYR A 50 0.37 0.78 -1.49
C TYR A 50 1.71 0.31 -0.93
N LEU A 51 1.69 -0.43 0.17
CA LEU A 51 2.91 -0.86 0.86
C LEU A 51 3.57 -2.08 0.19
N VAL A 52 2.79 -3.01 -0.32
CA VAL A 52 3.34 -4.19 -1.05
C VAL A 52 4.00 -3.73 -2.34
N THR A 53 3.37 -2.86 -3.08
CA THR A 53 3.92 -2.31 -4.32
C THR A 53 5.19 -1.50 -4.06
N ALA A 54 5.16 -0.61 -3.07
CA ALA A 54 6.34 0.19 -2.69
C ALA A 54 7.52 -0.70 -2.28
N THR A 55 7.27 -1.70 -1.44
CA THR A 55 8.29 -2.66 -1.02
C THR A 55 8.89 -3.42 -2.19
N CYS A 56 8.06 -3.95 -3.08
CA CYS A 56 8.52 -4.65 -4.27
C CYS A 56 9.35 -3.76 -5.20
N ASN A 57 8.97 -2.49 -5.35
CA ASN A 57 9.72 -1.54 -6.16
C ASN A 57 11.08 -1.20 -5.56
N ILE A 58 11.12 -0.93 -4.27
CA ILE A 58 12.37 -0.57 -3.56
C ILE A 58 13.36 -1.73 -3.58
N LEU A 59 12.90 -2.96 -3.37
CA LEU A 59 13.75 -4.15 -3.31
C LEU A 59 13.99 -4.80 -4.68
N ASN A 60 13.41 -4.29 -5.76
CA ASN A 60 13.48 -4.89 -7.10
C ASN A 60 13.07 -6.36 -7.11
N ILE A 61 11.98 -6.69 -6.43
CA ILE A 61 11.45 -8.06 -6.42
C ILE A 61 11.11 -8.48 -7.86
N ASP A 62 11.50 -9.69 -8.23
CA ASP A 62 11.28 -10.20 -9.59
C ASP A 62 9.78 -10.30 -9.96
N LEU A 63 9.50 -10.30 -11.25
CA LEU A 63 8.14 -10.25 -11.78
C LEU A 63 7.29 -11.45 -11.35
N GLU A 64 7.86 -12.66 -11.31
CA GLU A 64 7.12 -13.87 -10.93
C GLU A 64 6.70 -13.83 -9.47
N GLN A 65 7.59 -13.40 -8.58
CA GLN A 65 7.27 -13.23 -7.16
C GLN A 65 6.26 -12.12 -6.95
N ARG A 66 6.37 -10.99 -7.66
CA ARG A 66 5.36 -9.91 -7.61
C ARG A 66 3.98 -10.40 -7.99
N LYS A 67 3.85 -11.14 -9.07
CA LYS A 67 2.56 -11.69 -9.52
C LYS A 67 1.91 -12.57 -8.45
N LYS A 68 2.69 -13.41 -7.79
CA LYS A 68 2.20 -14.27 -6.70
C LYS A 68 1.71 -13.44 -5.51
N LEU A 69 2.49 -12.48 -5.07
CA LEU A 69 2.13 -11.57 -3.99
C LEU A 69 0.87 -10.78 -4.33
N PHE A 70 0.85 -10.13 -5.47
CA PHE A 70 -0.27 -9.27 -5.90
C PHE A 70 -1.57 -10.04 -6.02
N LYS A 71 -1.52 -11.24 -6.59
CA LYS A 71 -2.69 -12.12 -6.69
C LYS A 71 -3.24 -12.50 -5.32
N SER A 72 -2.38 -12.81 -4.37
CA SER A 72 -2.78 -13.19 -3.01
C SER A 72 -3.36 -12.02 -2.23
N PHE A 73 -2.74 -10.84 -2.28
CA PHE A 73 -3.25 -9.66 -1.61
C PHE A 73 -4.55 -9.14 -2.25
N ASP A 74 -4.69 -9.24 -3.56
CA ASP A 74 -5.95 -8.91 -4.24
C ASP A 74 -7.08 -9.85 -3.86
N LEU A 75 -6.81 -11.14 -3.69
CA LEU A 75 -7.79 -12.11 -3.19
C LEU A 75 -8.36 -11.67 -1.84
N VAL A 76 -7.50 -11.28 -0.90
CA VAL A 76 -7.95 -10.81 0.42
C VAL A 76 -8.73 -9.51 0.27
N ARG A 77 -8.21 -8.55 -0.46
CA ARG A 77 -8.82 -7.24 -0.62
C ARG A 77 -10.21 -7.32 -1.25
N TYR A 78 -10.35 -8.01 -2.34
CA TYR A 78 -11.56 -7.97 -3.17
C TYR A 78 -12.55 -9.09 -2.88
N GLU A 79 -12.11 -10.24 -2.41
CA GLU A 79 -12.98 -11.40 -2.20
C GLU A 79 -13.22 -11.71 -0.72
N LYS A 80 -12.24 -11.54 0.16
CA LYS A 80 -12.35 -11.93 1.57
C LYS A 80 -12.76 -10.77 2.48
N THR A 81 -12.24 -9.60 2.26
CA THR A 81 -12.56 -8.41 3.06
C THR A 81 -14.06 -8.09 3.11
N PRO A 82 -14.84 -8.19 2.00
CA PRO A 82 -16.28 -7.97 2.06
C PRO A 82 -17.06 -8.95 2.94
N GLU A 83 -16.48 -10.09 3.29
CA GLU A 83 -17.11 -11.11 4.13
C GLU A 83 -16.95 -10.83 5.64
N SER A 84 -16.15 -9.86 6.02
CA SER A 84 -15.82 -9.53 7.42
C SER A 84 -15.85 -8.03 7.67
N GLU A 85 -16.71 -7.59 8.58
CA GLU A 85 -16.78 -6.18 9.01
C GLU A 85 -15.43 -5.69 9.56
N TYR A 86 -14.77 -6.51 10.37
CA TYR A 86 -13.45 -6.18 10.91
C TYR A 86 -12.40 -5.99 9.81
N MET A 87 -12.32 -6.89 8.84
CA MET A 87 -11.39 -6.78 7.73
C MET A 87 -11.69 -5.56 6.84
N TYR A 88 -12.97 -5.28 6.67
CA TYR A 88 -13.42 -4.09 5.94
C TYR A 88 -12.96 -2.80 6.62
N ASP A 89 -13.17 -2.68 7.92
CA ASP A 89 -12.74 -1.51 8.71
C ASP A 89 -11.22 -1.33 8.67
N CYS A 90 -10.47 -2.42 8.78
CA CYS A 90 -9.01 -2.39 8.64
C CYS A 90 -8.58 -1.86 7.28
N LEU A 91 -9.25 -2.28 6.21
CA LEU A 91 -8.93 -1.86 4.87
C LEU A 91 -9.29 -0.38 4.61
N GLU A 92 -10.42 0.11 5.14
CA GLU A 92 -10.77 1.53 5.06
C GLU A 92 -9.70 2.42 5.71
N GLN A 93 -9.21 2.03 6.87
CA GLN A 93 -8.12 2.75 7.57
C GLN A 93 -6.81 2.67 6.78
N TYR A 94 -6.49 1.51 6.24
CA TYR A 94 -5.31 1.31 5.40
C TYR A 94 -5.34 2.18 4.14
N ASP A 95 -6.48 2.32 3.49
CA ASP A 95 -6.62 3.16 2.30
C ASP A 95 -6.39 4.66 2.58
N ILE A 96 -6.52 5.07 3.84
CA ILE A 96 -6.18 6.44 4.27
C ILE A 96 -4.67 6.59 4.51
N VAL A 97 -4.07 5.68 5.26
CA VAL A 97 -2.68 5.83 5.72
C VAL A 97 -1.66 5.21 4.75
N GLY A 98 -2.04 4.19 4.00
CA GLY A 98 -1.14 3.46 3.10
C GLY A 98 -0.43 4.35 2.08
N PRO A 99 -1.14 5.22 1.33
CA PRO A 99 -0.51 6.15 0.39
C PRO A 99 0.46 7.12 1.06
N LEU A 100 0.12 7.61 2.26
CA LEU A 100 0.96 8.55 3.01
C LEU A 100 2.25 7.88 3.48
N ILE A 101 2.16 6.64 3.96
CA ILE A 101 3.32 5.85 4.37
C ILE A 101 4.20 5.54 3.16
N ALA A 102 3.61 5.09 2.05
CA ALA A 102 4.35 4.78 0.83
C ALA A 102 5.14 5.97 0.31
N ASP A 103 4.54 7.17 0.27
CA ASP A 103 5.22 8.40 -0.13
C ASP A 103 6.43 8.70 0.77
N LYS A 104 6.28 8.60 2.08
CA LYS A 104 7.38 8.81 3.03
C LYS A 104 8.47 7.75 2.91
N LEU A 105 8.08 6.50 2.70
CA LEU A 105 9.01 5.39 2.52
C LEU A 105 9.90 5.60 1.27
N TYR A 106 9.31 5.99 0.15
CA TYR A 106 10.08 6.26 -1.07
C TYR A 106 11.13 7.39 -0.89
N LYS A 107 10.84 8.34 -0.04
CA LYS A 107 11.72 9.49 0.26
C LYS A 107 12.72 9.22 1.39
N ASP A 108 12.59 8.10 2.09
CA ASP A 108 13.46 7.77 3.22
C ASP A 108 14.83 7.30 2.74
N ASN A 109 15.89 7.84 3.35
CA ASN A 109 17.26 7.42 3.07
C ASN A 109 17.53 5.96 3.45
N PHE A 110 16.77 5.41 4.40
CA PHE A 110 16.87 4.03 4.87
C PHE A 110 15.79 3.11 4.26
N ARG A 111 15.15 3.54 3.18
CA ARG A 111 14.02 2.84 2.56
C ARG A 111 14.30 1.37 2.24
N GLU A 112 15.53 1.04 1.83
CA GLU A 112 15.90 -0.34 1.50
C GLU A 112 15.90 -1.23 2.75
N VAL A 113 16.44 -0.76 3.86
CA VAL A 113 16.45 -1.48 5.15
C VAL A 113 15.03 -1.65 5.69
N ILE A 114 14.23 -0.60 5.61
CA ILE A 114 12.83 -0.62 6.06
C ILE A 114 12.01 -1.56 5.18
N ALA A 115 12.14 -1.46 3.85
CA ALA A 115 11.46 -2.34 2.91
C ALA A 115 11.87 -3.81 3.09
N ASP A 116 13.13 -4.08 3.38
CA ASP A 116 13.63 -5.42 3.67
C ASP A 116 12.94 -6.03 4.91
N SER A 117 12.87 -5.25 5.99
CA SER A 117 12.12 -5.65 7.20
C SER A 117 10.63 -5.87 6.90
N MET A 118 9.99 -4.96 6.18
CA MET A 118 8.58 -5.12 5.78
C MET A 118 8.37 -6.40 4.98
N TYR A 119 9.26 -6.70 4.05
CA TYR A 119 9.15 -7.87 3.17
C TYR A 119 9.27 -9.18 3.94
N TYR A 120 10.35 -9.36 4.69
CA TYR A 120 10.65 -10.62 5.35
C TYR A 120 9.87 -10.84 6.65
N GLU A 121 9.58 -9.78 7.41
CA GLU A 121 8.90 -9.92 8.70
C GLU A 121 7.37 -9.89 8.59
N TYR A 122 6.82 -9.28 7.53
CA TYR A 122 5.37 -9.09 7.40
C TYR A 122 4.79 -9.57 6.08
N ILE A 123 5.30 -9.11 4.94
CA ILE A 123 4.67 -9.38 3.63
C ILE A 123 4.75 -10.85 3.25
N LEU A 124 5.92 -11.46 3.34
CA LEU A 124 6.06 -12.91 3.07
C LEU A 124 5.29 -13.76 4.07
N PRO A 125 5.34 -13.52 5.39
CA PRO A 125 4.48 -14.23 6.33
C PRO A 125 2.98 -14.07 6.05
N CYS A 126 2.53 -12.88 5.67
CA CYS A 126 1.13 -12.68 5.23
C CYS A 126 0.80 -13.53 4.00
N TYR A 127 1.67 -13.55 3.02
CA TYR A 127 1.51 -14.37 1.82
C TYR A 127 1.35 -15.87 2.17
N GLU A 128 2.18 -16.40 3.06
CA GLU A 128 2.06 -17.79 3.51
C GLU A 128 0.74 -18.04 4.26
N LEU A 129 0.31 -17.13 5.11
CA LEU A 129 -0.99 -17.21 5.79
C LEU A 129 -2.15 -17.22 4.79
N ILE A 130 -2.09 -16.39 3.76
CA ILE A 130 -3.12 -16.35 2.70
C ILE A 130 -3.16 -17.68 1.94
N LYS A 131 -2.02 -18.25 1.60
CA LYS A 131 -1.93 -19.56 0.95
C LYS A 131 -2.59 -20.67 1.79
N ASP A 132 -2.46 -20.58 3.10
CA ASP A 132 -3.06 -21.54 4.04
C ASP A 132 -4.54 -21.24 4.34
N GLY A 133 -5.13 -20.23 3.70
CA GLY A 133 -6.52 -19.82 3.93
C GLY A 133 -6.76 -19.09 5.25
N LYS A 134 -5.71 -18.64 5.93
CA LYS A 134 -5.74 -17.92 7.21
C LYS A 134 -5.85 -16.42 6.98
N TYR A 135 -6.94 -15.99 6.38
CA TYR A 135 -7.10 -14.61 5.91
C TYR A 135 -7.15 -13.58 7.06
N LEU A 136 -7.84 -13.90 8.14
CA LEU A 136 -7.92 -13.01 9.29
C LEU A 136 -6.57 -12.81 9.96
N GLU A 137 -5.80 -13.88 10.14
CA GLU A 137 -4.44 -13.81 10.69
C GLU A 137 -3.50 -13.00 9.77
N ALA A 138 -3.67 -13.14 8.46
CA ALA A 138 -2.91 -12.34 7.49
C ALA A 138 -3.24 -10.85 7.61
N VAL A 139 -4.51 -10.50 7.74
CA VAL A 139 -4.95 -9.10 7.95
C VAL A 139 -4.40 -8.55 9.25
N ASP A 140 -4.47 -9.30 10.35
CA ASP A 140 -3.93 -8.88 11.65
C ASP A 140 -2.42 -8.59 11.56
N LYS A 141 -1.68 -9.46 10.89
CA LYS A 141 -0.24 -9.26 10.72
C LYS A 141 0.09 -8.07 9.83
N TYR A 142 -0.69 -7.85 8.79
CA TYR A 142 -0.55 -6.69 7.92
C TYR A 142 -0.89 -5.38 8.66
N CYS A 143 -1.91 -5.40 9.50
CA CYS A 143 -2.25 -4.28 10.39
C CYS A 143 -1.12 -3.97 11.36
N GLU A 144 -0.49 -4.98 11.96
CA GLU A 144 0.68 -4.80 12.83
C GLU A 144 1.80 -4.04 12.13
N MET A 145 2.15 -4.44 10.90
CA MET A 145 3.10 -3.71 10.05
C MET A 145 2.67 -2.26 9.83
N THR A 146 1.42 -2.07 9.45
CA THR A 146 0.88 -0.74 9.14
C THR A 146 0.90 0.17 10.36
N TYR A 147 0.50 -0.30 11.53
CA TYR A 147 0.56 0.47 12.77
C TYR A 147 1.99 0.85 13.17
N THR A 148 2.94 -0.07 13.00
CA THR A 148 4.36 0.23 13.24
C THR A 148 4.84 1.36 12.33
N LEU A 149 4.44 1.36 11.08
CA LEU A 149 4.82 2.39 10.11
C LEU A 149 4.06 3.71 10.34
N VAL A 150 2.81 3.67 10.81
CA VAL A 150 2.07 4.86 11.24
C VAL A 150 2.80 5.53 12.40
N ASP A 151 3.20 4.77 13.41
CA ASP A 151 3.96 5.30 14.55
C ASP A 151 5.30 5.90 14.11
N PHE A 152 5.95 5.28 13.16
CA PHE A 152 7.25 5.71 12.67
C PHE A 152 7.16 6.97 11.79
N TYR A 153 6.22 7.01 10.85
CA TYR A 153 6.15 8.06 9.85
C TYR A 153 5.11 9.16 10.12
N LEU A 154 4.00 8.83 10.77
CA LEU A 154 2.85 9.71 10.86
C LEU A 154 2.54 10.19 12.27
N SER A 155 3.16 9.60 13.31
CA SER A 155 3.01 10.11 14.67
C SER A 155 3.80 11.43 14.81
N ASP A 156 3.14 12.46 15.33
CA ASP A 156 3.78 13.74 15.61
C ASP A 156 5.00 13.57 16.53
N ASN A 157 6.16 14.03 16.07
CA ASN A 157 7.39 14.10 16.87
C ASN A 157 7.29 15.04 18.08
N THR A 158 6.12 15.59 18.35
CA THR A 158 5.88 16.43 19.54
C THR A 158 6.04 15.65 20.86
N LYS A 159 6.03 14.32 20.83
CA LYS A 159 6.37 13.51 22.01
C LYS A 159 7.84 13.55 22.37
N ASN A 160 8.73 13.86 21.44
CA ASN A 160 10.17 13.93 21.67
C ASN A 160 10.65 15.28 22.21
N VAL A 161 9.78 16.29 22.30
CA VAL A 161 10.10 17.63 22.87
C VAL A 161 9.84 17.70 24.37
N ARG A 162 9.24 16.67 24.98
CA ARG A 162 8.92 16.66 26.41
C ARG A 162 9.90 15.93 27.32
N VAL A 163 11.05 15.55 26.83
CA VAL A 163 12.15 15.03 27.66
C VAL A 163 13.27 16.05 27.69
N ARG A 164 13.00 17.12 28.41
CA ARG A 164 14.05 17.99 28.97
C ARG A 164 13.76 18.23 30.44
#